data_cc48e052a8530fe54739bd7ec11415aa
#
_entry.id   cc48e052a8530fe54739bd7ec11415aa
#
_cell.length_a   1.000
_cell.length_b   1.000
_cell.length_c   1.000
_cell.angle_alpha   90.00
_cell.angle_beta   90.00
_cell.angle_gamma   90.00
#
_symmetry.space_group_name_H-M   'P 1'
#
loop_
_entity.id
_entity.type
_entity.pdbx_description
1 polymer ?
#
loop_
_entity_poly.entity_id
_entity_poly.type
_entity_poly.pdbx_seq_one_letter_code
_entity_poly.pdbx_strand_id
1 'polypeptide(L)'
;MKVTESYLPAITMRNTKPRKLFESFGLAFANWLCLFAVAMLLTLASTKASVVAEAVEDRPSFDLEYGKHIVDLNTVVYCRDGNKIETWTCPVCDKPRIKDFEVDDVIHEFELNIMAFTGYSPSLDAFVFVFRGTKSDDLRNWIIDLSVLELDLDLPYPGSNGAKVHGGFYRTYATTHVRVLVLESWARLRAKYGTDKKVIVTGHSLGGALATFCALDLKLQHNETDLQLYTLGSPRVGNDNFFTFFHNWIGDSIRVVNNYDIVPSLPPTFLGYHHIAREVWSVNTNKTQPDGLPVLNNIVCDDSGEDEHCSDGACLFGICSSIPDHMTYLNIYITCGQPQDNKKHNFESLESFQKK
;
A
#
# COMPACT_ATOMS: atom_id res chain seq x y z
N MET A 1 -3.52 -31.80 96.82
CA MET A 1 -4.95 -31.57 96.82
C MET A 1 -5.51 -32.16 95.54
N LYS A 2 -6.33 -33.22 95.72
CA LYS A 2 -6.92 -33.98 94.55
C LYS A 2 -8.04 -33.16 93.87
N VAL A 3 -8.01 -33.20 92.55
CA VAL A 3 -9.14 -32.80 91.76
C VAL A 3 -9.51 -33.93 90.76
N THR A 4 -10.73 -34.37 90.87
CA THR A 4 -11.37 -35.53 90.24
C THR A 4 -11.67 -35.30 88.79
N GLU A 5 -11.43 -36.31 87.93
CA GLU A 5 -11.91 -36.49 86.61
C GLU A 5 -13.45 -36.73 86.55
N SER A 6 -14.14 -36.10 85.61
CA SER A 6 -15.51 -36.46 85.29
C SER A 6 -15.59 -36.85 83.78
N TYR A 7 -15.93 -38.10 83.55
CA TYR A 7 -16.20 -38.71 82.23
C TYR A 7 -17.55 -38.19 81.66
N LEU A 8 -17.52 -37.87 80.35
CA LEU A 8 -18.71 -37.70 79.51
C LEU A 8 -18.65 -38.68 78.30
N PRO A 9 -19.84 -39.26 77.94
CA PRO A 9 -19.85 -40.39 76.98
C PRO A 9 -19.76 -39.93 75.51
N ALA A 10 -19.08 -40.78 74.68
CA ALA A 10 -18.95 -40.63 73.25
C ALA A 10 -20.30 -40.74 72.50
N ILE A 11 -20.66 -39.72 71.73
CA ILE A 11 -21.78 -39.77 70.78
C ILE A 11 -21.24 -40.25 69.45
N THR A 12 -21.67 -41.43 69.03
CA THR A 12 -21.35 -42.00 67.67
C THR A 12 -22.23 -41.32 66.64
N MET A 13 -21.63 -40.45 65.83
CA MET A 13 -22.34 -39.89 64.64
C MET A 13 -22.32 -40.90 63.49
N ARG A 14 -23.51 -41.29 63.08
CA ARG A 14 -23.74 -42.05 61.83
C ARG A 14 -23.34 -41.20 60.61
N ASN A 15 -22.47 -41.70 59.80
CA ASN A 15 -22.02 -41.15 58.53
C ASN A 15 -23.10 -41.36 57.46
N THR A 16 -23.92 -40.32 57.17
CA THR A 16 -24.84 -40.32 56.03
C THR A 16 -24.19 -39.48 54.89
N LYS A 17 -23.85 -40.15 53.80
CA LYS A 17 -23.36 -39.52 52.57
C LYS A 17 -24.52 -38.73 51.87
N PRO A 18 -24.41 -37.40 51.68
CA PRO A 18 -25.13 -36.72 50.65
C PRO A 18 -24.11 -36.10 49.67
N ARG A 19 -23.69 -36.82 48.62
CA ARG A 19 -22.73 -36.26 47.65
C ARG A 19 -23.07 -36.48 46.18
N LYS A 20 -24.26 -36.88 45.82
CA LYS A 20 -24.65 -37.07 44.41
C LYS A 20 -25.57 -35.99 43.83
N LEU A 21 -26.19 -35.12 44.65
CA LEU A 21 -27.08 -34.07 44.13
C LEU A 21 -26.33 -32.78 43.73
N PHE A 22 -25.19 -32.50 44.37
CA PHE A 22 -24.41 -31.27 44.06
C PHE A 22 -23.53 -31.37 42.82
N GLU A 23 -23.10 -32.57 42.44
CA GLU A 23 -22.24 -32.76 41.23
C GLU A 23 -23.06 -32.64 39.94
N SER A 24 -24.36 -33.03 39.95
CA SER A 24 -25.22 -32.90 38.76
C SER A 24 -25.64 -31.45 38.47
N PHE A 25 -25.78 -30.61 39.52
CA PHE A 25 -26.11 -29.19 39.36
C PHE A 25 -24.89 -28.39 38.85
N GLY A 26 -23.68 -28.71 39.29
CA GLY A 26 -22.45 -28.06 38.84
C GLY A 26 -22.13 -28.29 37.35
N LEU A 27 -22.32 -29.52 36.86
CA LEU A 27 -22.11 -29.86 35.43
C LEU A 27 -23.17 -29.22 34.52
N ALA A 28 -24.45 -29.15 34.97
CA ALA A 28 -25.51 -28.52 34.21
C ALA A 28 -25.30 -26.99 34.09
N PHE A 29 -24.84 -26.36 35.17
CA PHE A 29 -24.53 -24.93 35.20
C PHE A 29 -23.31 -24.57 34.36
N ALA A 30 -22.23 -25.38 34.38
CA ALA A 30 -21.06 -25.22 33.55
C ALA A 30 -21.37 -25.40 32.06
N ASN A 31 -22.18 -26.39 31.68
CA ASN A 31 -22.64 -26.58 30.33
C ASN A 31 -23.51 -25.41 29.84
N TRP A 32 -24.37 -24.85 30.68
CA TRP A 32 -25.21 -23.72 30.34
C TRP A 32 -24.40 -22.45 30.14
N LEU A 33 -23.36 -22.18 30.95
CA LEU A 33 -22.42 -21.09 30.79
C LEU A 33 -21.59 -21.23 29.50
N CYS A 34 -21.13 -22.43 29.15
CA CYS A 34 -20.41 -22.69 27.88
C CYS A 34 -21.33 -22.44 26.67
N LEU A 35 -22.59 -22.90 26.71
CA LEU A 35 -23.54 -22.65 25.62
C LEU A 35 -23.88 -21.16 25.48
N PHE A 36 -23.98 -20.42 26.58
CA PHE A 36 -24.20 -18.97 26.58
C PHE A 36 -22.98 -18.22 26.01
N ALA A 37 -21.77 -18.62 26.41
CA ALA A 37 -20.52 -18.03 25.86
C ALA A 37 -20.35 -18.29 24.35
N VAL A 38 -20.68 -19.50 23.91
CA VAL A 38 -20.67 -19.86 22.48
C VAL A 38 -21.72 -19.09 21.69
N ALA A 39 -22.94 -18.97 22.22
CA ALA A 39 -24.00 -18.19 21.59
C ALA A 39 -23.66 -16.69 21.52
N MET A 40 -23.02 -16.14 22.56
CA MET A 40 -22.57 -14.75 22.59
C MET A 40 -21.41 -14.50 21.61
N LEU A 41 -20.49 -15.45 21.47
CA LEU A 41 -19.42 -15.39 20.48
C LEU A 41 -19.95 -15.49 19.05
N LEU A 42 -20.96 -16.34 18.81
CA LEU A 42 -21.60 -16.46 17.49
C LEU A 42 -22.42 -15.21 17.13
N THR A 43 -23.09 -14.58 18.08
CA THR A 43 -23.80 -13.31 17.85
C THR A 43 -22.83 -12.16 17.60
N LEU A 44 -21.71 -12.09 18.34
CA LEU A 44 -20.66 -11.09 18.11
C LEU A 44 -19.95 -11.28 16.76
N ALA A 45 -19.73 -12.53 16.35
CA ALA A 45 -19.17 -12.84 15.03
C ALA A 45 -20.16 -12.49 13.90
N SER A 46 -21.45 -12.77 14.09
CA SER A 46 -22.50 -12.43 13.12
C SER A 46 -22.72 -10.92 12.99
N THR A 47 -22.67 -10.16 14.09
CA THR A 47 -22.78 -8.69 14.04
C THR A 47 -21.54 -8.06 13.42
N LYS A 48 -20.33 -8.56 13.70
CA LYS A 48 -19.11 -8.11 13.00
C LYS A 48 -19.17 -8.41 11.51
N ALA A 49 -19.62 -9.60 11.12
CA ALA A 49 -19.75 -9.97 9.71
C ALA A 49 -20.77 -9.11 8.96
N SER A 50 -21.90 -8.74 9.59
CA SER A 50 -22.90 -7.85 8.97
C SER A 50 -22.42 -6.41 8.86
N VAL A 51 -21.70 -5.88 9.86
CA VAL A 51 -21.11 -4.53 9.83
C VAL A 51 -20.01 -4.45 8.78
N VAL A 52 -19.18 -5.49 8.64
CA VAL A 52 -18.15 -5.56 7.59
C VAL A 52 -18.79 -5.66 6.20
N ALA A 53 -19.89 -6.43 6.04
CA ALA A 53 -20.59 -6.55 4.75
C ALA A 53 -21.25 -5.22 4.36
N GLU A 54 -21.85 -4.48 5.29
CA GLU A 54 -22.47 -3.18 5.05
C GLU A 54 -21.43 -2.08 4.73
N ALA A 55 -20.26 -2.11 5.37
CA ALA A 55 -19.16 -1.21 5.08
C ALA A 55 -18.47 -1.47 3.71
N VAL A 56 -18.59 -2.68 3.17
CA VAL A 56 -18.05 -3.04 1.84
C VAL A 56 -18.97 -2.57 0.71
N GLU A 57 -20.28 -2.45 0.95
CA GLU A 57 -21.28 -2.10 -0.08
C GLU A 57 -21.23 -0.60 -0.45
N ASP A 58 -20.69 0.27 0.41
CA ASP A 58 -20.62 1.74 0.20
C ASP A 58 -19.22 2.23 -0.25
N ARG A 59 -18.27 1.34 -0.54
CA ARG A 59 -16.94 1.73 -1.01
C ARG A 59 -16.97 2.05 -2.49
N PRO A 60 -16.29 3.14 -2.93
CA PRO A 60 -16.22 3.48 -4.35
C PRO A 60 -15.63 2.31 -5.15
N SER A 61 -16.24 1.99 -6.28
CA SER A 61 -15.74 0.94 -7.17
C SER A 61 -14.39 1.34 -7.76
N PHE A 62 -13.43 0.40 -7.77
CA PHE A 62 -12.14 0.59 -8.43
C PHE A 62 -12.32 0.49 -9.96
N ASP A 63 -11.89 1.51 -10.68
CA ASP A 63 -11.87 1.48 -12.16
C ASP A 63 -10.59 0.80 -12.65
N LEU A 64 -10.72 -0.45 -13.08
CA LEU A 64 -9.61 -1.27 -13.55
C LEU A 64 -8.98 -0.73 -14.84
N GLU A 65 -9.77 -0.20 -15.79
CA GLU A 65 -9.23 0.31 -17.06
C GLU A 65 -8.51 1.64 -16.86
N TYR A 66 -9.02 2.50 -16.00
CA TYR A 66 -8.28 3.67 -15.55
C TYR A 66 -6.97 3.30 -14.85
N GLY A 67 -7.01 2.33 -13.95
CA GLY A 67 -5.81 1.81 -13.29
C GLY A 67 -4.77 1.29 -14.28
N LYS A 68 -5.19 0.50 -15.28
CA LYS A 68 -4.31 0.02 -16.35
C LYS A 68 -3.72 1.15 -17.19
N HIS A 69 -4.46 2.23 -17.40
CA HIS A 69 -3.95 3.42 -18.09
C HIS A 69 -2.78 4.03 -17.31
N ILE A 70 -2.94 4.20 -16.00
CA ILE A 70 -1.86 4.70 -15.12
C ILE A 70 -0.67 3.74 -15.09
N VAL A 71 -0.91 2.42 -15.07
CA VAL A 71 0.18 1.44 -15.17
C VAL A 71 0.93 1.55 -16.49
N ASP A 72 0.26 1.71 -17.62
CA ASP A 72 0.90 1.88 -18.93
C ASP A 72 1.80 3.12 -18.96
N LEU A 73 1.35 4.26 -18.42
CA LEU A 73 2.19 5.46 -18.27
C LEU A 73 3.44 5.17 -17.40
N ASN A 74 3.27 4.42 -16.31
CA ASN A 74 4.39 4.02 -15.47
C ASN A 74 5.36 3.03 -16.14
N THR A 75 4.98 2.32 -17.20
CA THR A 75 5.95 1.50 -17.98
C THR A 75 6.90 2.36 -18.81
N VAL A 76 6.45 3.53 -19.28
CA VAL A 76 7.23 4.43 -20.13
C VAL A 76 8.46 4.97 -19.43
N VAL A 77 8.34 5.36 -18.15
CA VAL A 77 9.44 5.95 -17.39
C VAL A 77 10.60 4.98 -17.13
N TYR A 78 10.42 3.68 -17.40
CA TYR A 78 11.47 2.66 -17.36
C TYR A 78 12.23 2.51 -18.69
N CYS A 79 11.85 3.24 -19.74
CA CYS A 79 12.62 3.30 -20.96
C CYS A 79 13.95 4.05 -20.72
N ARG A 80 15.06 3.44 -21.19
CA ARG A 80 16.40 3.97 -20.91
C ARG A 80 16.75 5.20 -21.74
N ASP A 81 16.13 5.34 -22.90
CA ASP A 81 16.39 6.41 -23.88
C ASP A 81 15.38 7.54 -23.68
N GLY A 82 15.80 8.60 -22.99
CA GLY A 82 14.97 9.77 -22.74
C GLY A 82 14.50 10.48 -24.02
N ASN A 83 15.30 10.51 -25.08
CA ASN A 83 14.92 11.12 -26.35
C ASN A 83 13.73 10.38 -26.99
N LYS A 84 13.64 9.06 -26.79
CA LYS A 84 12.49 8.28 -27.26
C LYS A 84 11.24 8.51 -26.42
N ILE A 85 11.38 8.88 -25.16
CA ILE A 85 10.25 9.31 -24.34
C ILE A 85 9.82 10.71 -24.79
N GLU A 86 10.76 11.64 -24.94
CA GLU A 86 10.49 13.01 -25.37
C GLU A 86 9.74 13.07 -26.70
N THR A 87 10.12 12.21 -27.67
CA THR A 87 9.46 12.11 -28.99
C THR A 87 8.28 11.14 -29.01
N TRP A 88 7.92 10.53 -27.87
CA TRP A 88 6.88 9.50 -27.70
C TRP A 88 7.02 8.32 -28.68
N THR A 89 8.26 7.89 -28.95
CA THR A 89 8.61 6.80 -29.88
C THR A 89 9.22 5.59 -29.17
N CYS A 90 9.09 5.52 -27.85
CA CYS A 90 9.59 4.41 -27.06
C CYS A 90 8.82 3.10 -27.33
N PRO A 91 9.40 1.90 -27.03
CA PRO A 91 8.79 0.61 -27.36
C PRO A 91 7.40 0.35 -26.77
N VAL A 92 7.01 1.09 -25.73
CA VAL A 92 5.72 0.98 -25.05
C VAL A 92 4.85 2.22 -25.23
N CYS A 93 5.31 3.24 -25.94
CA CYS A 93 4.61 4.49 -26.14
C CYS A 93 3.39 4.38 -27.09
N ASP A 94 3.34 3.35 -27.95
CA ASP A 94 2.27 3.10 -28.92
C ASP A 94 1.07 2.30 -28.34
N LYS A 95 1.13 1.97 -27.04
CA LYS A 95 0.01 1.28 -26.39
C LYS A 95 -1.29 2.07 -26.53
N PRO A 96 -2.42 1.41 -26.82
CA PRO A 96 -3.69 2.08 -27.16
C PRO A 96 -4.16 3.12 -26.15
N ARG A 97 -3.91 2.91 -24.85
CA ARG A 97 -4.35 3.82 -23.77
C ARG A 97 -3.53 5.09 -23.67
N ILE A 98 -2.26 5.08 -24.15
CA ILE A 98 -1.32 6.19 -23.92
C ILE A 98 -0.69 6.76 -25.18
N LYS A 99 -1.07 6.26 -26.37
CA LYS A 99 -0.45 6.65 -27.66
C LYS A 99 -0.59 8.12 -28.04
N ASP A 100 -1.58 8.81 -27.46
CA ASP A 100 -1.91 10.22 -27.71
C ASP A 100 -1.24 11.18 -26.70
N PHE A 101 -0.40 10.67 -25.80
CA PHE A 101 0.25 11.49 -24.76
C PHE A 101 1.19 12.53 -25.36
N GLU A 102 1.07 13.77 -24.91
CA GLU A 102 1.90 14.90 -25.31
C GLU A 102 2.91 15.23 -24.22
N VAL A 103 4.19 14.91 -24.46
CA VAL A 103 5.29 15.14 -23.49
C VAL A 103 5.60 16.63 -23.39
N ASP A 104 5.75 17.13 -22.17
CA ASP A 104 6.28 18.47 -21.88
C ASP A 104 7.75 18.44 -21.49
N ASP A 105 8.13 17.52 -20.63
CA ASP A 105 9.50 17.41 -20.16
C ASP A 105 9.91 15.96 -19.82
N VAL A 106 11.21 15.65 -19.97
CA VAL A 106 11.83 14.40 -19.52
C VAL A 106 12.98 14.75 -18.59
N ILE A 107 12.81 14.50 -17.33
CA ILE A 107 13.67 14.92 -16.24
C ILE A 107 14.62 13.78 -15.84
N HIS A 108 15.92 14.03 -15.88
CA HIS A 108 16.97 13.11 -15.46
C HIS A 108 17.84 13.69 -14.35
N GLU A 109 17.86 13.03 -13.21
CA GLU A 109 18.84 13.24 -12.15
C GLU A 109 19.84 12.07 -12.18
N PHE A 110 21.03 12.34 -12.73
CA PHE A 110 22.00 11.29 -13.03
C PHE A 110 22.72 10.76 -11.78
N GLU A 111 23.01 11.61 -10.81
CA GLU A 111 23.75 11.22 -9.60
C GLU A 111 22.94 10.26 -8.73
N LEU A 112 21.64 10.50 -8.60
CA LEU A 112 20.72 9.67 -7.83
C LEU A 112 19.94 8.67 -8.69
N ASN A 113 20.23 8.63 -10.00
CA ASN A 113 19.56 7.75 -10.96
C ASN A 113 18.01 7.90 -10.94
N ILE A 114 17.52 9.14 -10.78
CA ILE A 114 16.10 9.46 -10.82
C ILE A 114 15.70 9.84 -12.24
N MET A 115 14.51 9.43 -12.63
CA MET A 115 13.89 9.81 -13.88
C MET A 115 12.42 10.11 -13.68
N ALA A 116 11.93 11.13 -14.34
CA ALA A 116 10.52 11.46 -14.42
C ALA A 116 10.20 11.96 -15.83
N PHE A 117 8.94 11.92 -16.21
CA PHE A 117 8.44 12.68 -17.35
C PHE A 117 7.09 13.32 -16.98
N THR A 118 6.78 14.38 -17.70
CA THR A 118 5.57 15.17 -17.50
C THR A 118 4.92 15.46 -18.85
N GLY A 119 3.63 15.71 -18.85
CA GLY A 119 2.92 16.06 -20.07
C GLY A 119 1.41 16.13 -19.91
N TYR A 120 0.74 16.20 -21.04
CA TYR A 120 -0.72 16.19 -21.13
C TYR A 120 -1.22 14.88 -21.74
N SER A 121 -2.19 14.27 -21.12
CA SER A 121 -2.91 13.10 -21.64
C SER A 121 -4.27 13.53 -22.18
N PRO A 122 -4.46 13.58 -23.51
CA PRO A 122 -5.76 13.89 -24.10
C PRO A 122 -6.85 12.89 -23.70
N SER A 123 -6.52 11.60 -23.63
CA SER A 123 -7.45 10.53 -23.27
C SER A 123 -7.90 10.57 -21.80
N LEU A 124 -7.13 11.16 -20.90
CA LEU A 124 -7.50 11.41 -19.50
C LEU A 124 -7.97 12.86 -19.26
N ASP A 125 -7.79 13.74 -20.22
CA ASP A 125 -7.94 15.20 -20.11
C ASP A 125 -7.23 15.77 -18.88
N ALA A 126 -5.97 15.34 -18.68
CA ALA A 126 -5.22 15.61 -17.45
C ALA A 126 -3.73 15.91 -17.73
N PHE A 127 -3.13 16.72 -16.85
CA PHE A 127 -1.67 16.79 -16.73
C PHE A 127 -1.18 15.60 -15.93
N VAL A 128 -0.14 14.93 -16.41
CA VAL A 128 0.39 13.74 -15.74
C VAL A 128 1.88 13.92 -15.44
N PHE A 129 2.24 13.59 -14.21
CA PHE A 129 3.60 13.62 -13.69
C PHE A 129 3.97 12.21 -13.24
N VAL A 130 4.94 11.59 -13.92
CA VAL A 130 5.30 10.19 -13.72
C VAL A 130 6.71 10.08 -13.20
N PHE A 131 6.89 9.43 -12.05
CA PHE A 131 8.20 9.22 -11.42
C PHE A 131 8.61 7.74 -11.48
N ARG A 132 9.86 7.49 -11.91
CA ARG A 132 10.43 6.15 -11.95
C ARG A 132 10.89 5.71 -10.57
N GLY A 133 10.68 4.41 -10.27
CA GLY A 133 11.31 3.73 -9.16
C GLY A 133 12.77 3.35 -9.44
N THR A 134 13.33 2.61 -8.51
CA THR A 134 14.67 2.02 -8.63
C THR A 134 14.72 1.05 -9.81
N LYS A 135 15.81 1.04 -10.58
CA LYS A 135 15.98 0.07 -11.67
C LYS A 135 16.01 -1.36 -11.11
N SER A 136 15.54 -2.31 -11.92
CA SER A 136 15.46 -3.73 -11.53
C SER A 136 16.80 -4.30 -11.05
N ASP A 137 17.91 -3.84 -11.60
CA ASP A 137 19.25 -4.31 -11.27
C ASP A 137 19.66 -3.91 -9.84
N ASP A 138 19.18 -2.77 -9.34
CA ASP A 138 19.46 -2.21 -8.02
C ASP A 138 18.36 -2.47 -7.00
N LEU A 139 17.19 -2.95 -7.44
CA LEU A 139 15.97 -3.04 -6.63
C LEU A 139 16.15 -3.86 -5.34
N ARG A 140 16.87 -4.99 -5.42
CA ARG A 140 17.09 -5.87 -4.26
C ARG A 140 17.89 -5.17 -3.16
N ASN A 141 18.95 -4.49 -3.52
CA ASN A 141 19.80 -3.75 -2.57
C ASN A 141 19.01 -2.61 -1.94
N TRP A 142 18.26 -1.86 -2.77
CA TRP A 142 17.39 -0.79 -2.30
C TRP A 142 16.32 -1.29 -1.31
N ILE A 143 15.69 -2.46 -1.54
CA ILE A 143 14.72 -3.08 -0.63
C ILE A 143 15.38 -3.41 0.72
N ILE A 144 16.61 -3.94 0.72
CA ILE A 144 17.36 -4.25 1.94
C ILE A 144 17.64 -2.97 2.72
N ASP A 145 18.13 -1.94 2.05
CA ASP A 145 18.42 -0.65 2.68
C ASP A 145 17.15 -0.03 3.27
N LEU A 146 16.03 -0.11 2.56
CA LEU A 146 14.74 0.41 3.00
C LEU A 146 14.21 -0.25 4.28
N SER A 147 14.51 -1.52 4.51
CA SER A 147 14.02 -2.27 5.67
C SER A 147 14.60 -1.85 7.02
N VAL A 148 15.66 -1.05 7.04
CA VAL A 148 16.41 -0.63 8.24
C VAL A 148 16.44 0.88 8.47
N LEU A 149 15.83 1.69 7.59
CA LEU A 149 15.88 3.15 7.66
C LEU A 149 14.84 3.71 8.62
N GLU A 150 15.24 4.75 9.35
CA GLU A 150 14.41 5.42 10.35
C GLU A 150 13.75 6.70 9.79
N LEU A 151 12.70 7.15 10.48
CA LEU A 151 12.06 8.45 10.26
C LEU A 151 13.00 9.56 10.77
N ASP A 152 13.74 10.20 9.87
CA ASP A 152 14.84 11.10 10.22
C ASP A 152 14.59 12.57 9.87
N LEU A 153 13.46 12.91 9.24
CA LEU A 153 13.18 14.26 8.81
C LEU A 153 11.79 14.74 9.22
N ASP A 154 11.75 15.85 9.96
CA ASP A 154 10.52 16.60 10.17
C ASP A 154 10.08 17.24 8.84
N LEU A 155 8.81 17.05 8.47
CA LEU A 155 8.28 17.57 7.21
C LEU A 155 8.27 19.12 7.24
N PRO A 156 8.95 19.80 6.30
CA PRO A 156 9.14 21.25 6.38
C PRO A 156 7.99 22.06 5.75
N TYR A 157 6.74 21.65 5.98
CA TYR A 157 5.57 22.43 5.55
C TYR A 157 4.87 23.07 6.75
N PRO A 158 4.29 24.28 6.59
CA PRO A 158 3.48 24.89 7.63
C PRO A 158 2.31 23.99 8.06
N GLY A 159 2.13 23.81 9.36
CA GLY A 159 1.06 22.99 9.93
C GLY A 159 1.33 21.48 9.96
N SER A 160 2.52 21.03 9.57
CA SER A 160 2.94 19.63 9.58
C SER A 160 3.51 19.17 10.95
N ASN A 161 3.10 19.76 12.04
CA ASN A 161 3.66 19.51 13.37
C ASN A 161 3.66 18.01 13.72
N GLY A 162 4.84 17.45 13.99
CA GLY A 162 5.03 16.03 14.31
C GLY A 162 4.99 15.09 13.10
N ALA A 163 4.70 15.59 11.91
CA ALA A 163 4.81 14.81 10.68
C ALA A 163 6.29 14.56 10.34
N LYS A 164 6.70 13.32 10.41
CA LYS A 164 8.04 12.86 10.05
C LYS A 164 7.98 12.00 8.80
N VAL A 165 9.02 12.12 7.97
CA VAL A 165 9.13 11.37 6.72
C VAL A 165 10.50 10.72 6.59
N HIS A 166 10.61 9.75 5.70
CA HIS A 166 11.87 9.17 5.27
C HIS A 166 12.71 10.25 4.58
N GLY A 167 13.77 10.70 5.23
CA GLY A 167 14.56 11.83 4.77
C GLY A 167 15.25 11.58 3.43
N GLY A 168 15.61 10.33 3.14
CA GLY A 168 16.15 9.94 1.84
C GLY A 168 15.16 10.23 0.70
N PHE A 169 13.89 9.85 0.84
CA PHE A 169 12.86 10.12 -0.18
C PHE A 169 12.62 11.61 -0.35
N TYR A 170 12.45 12.33 0.77
CA TYR A 170 12.22 13.77 0.71
C TYR A 170 13.38 14.52 0.08
N ARG A 171 14.63 14.24 0.52
CA ARG A 171 15.82 14.87 -0.06
C ARG A 171 15.97 14.58 -1.54
N THR A 172 15.74 13.34 -1.97
CA THR A 172 15.78 12.96 -3.38
C THR A 172 14.82 13.78 -4.24
N TYR A 173 13.62 14.06 -3.75
CA TYR A 173 12.67 14.93 -4.46
C TYR A 173 13.01 16.42 -4.29
N ALA A 174 13.18 16.90 -3.05
CA ALA A 174 13.12 18.30 -2.70
C ALA A 174 14.47 19.06 -2.84
N THR A 175 15.60 18.36 -2.77
CA THR A 175 16.93 19.00 -2.79
C THR A 175 17.67 18.82 -4.11
N THR A 176 17.07 18.09 -5.07
CA THR A 176 17.58 17.96 -6.43
C THR A 176 16.86 18.93 -7.38
N HIS A 177 17.35 19.02 -8.61
CA HIS A 177 16.68 19.81 -9.64
C HIS A 177 15.32 19.21 -10.09
N VAL A 178 15.02 17.96 -9.74
CA VAL A 178 13.77 17.27 -10.07
C VAL A 178 12.56 18.10 -9.67
N ARG A 179 12.52 18.60 -8.43
CA ARG A 179 11.43 19.44 -7.93
C ARG A 179 11.24 20.71 -8.77
N VAL A 180 12.33 21.40 -9.08
CA VAL A 180 12.27 22.66 -9.84
C VAL A 180 11.71 22.40 -11.24
N LEU A 181 12.26 21.40 -11.96
CA LEU A 181 11.83 21.08 -13.32
C LEU A 181 10.38 20.59 -13.38
N VAL A 182 9.94 19.81 -12.41
CA VAL A 182 8.53 19.40 -12.30
C VAL A 182 7.59 20.59 -12.14
N LEU A 183 7.93 21.55 -11.27
CA LEU A 183 7.12 22.74 -11.04
C LEU A 183 7.14 23.70 -12.25
N GLU A 184 8.27 23.81 -12.94
CA GLU A 184 8.36 24.54 -14.21
C GLU A 184 7.50 23.90 -15.29
N SER A 185 7.52 22.58 -15.41
CA SER A 185 6.64 21.84 -16.34
C SER A 185 5.15 22.06 -15.99
N TRP A 186 4.79 21.99 -14.73
CA TRP A 186 3.41 22.29 -14.29
C TRP A 186 2.98 23.71 -14.77
N ALA A 187 3.85 24.71 -14.60
CA ALA A 187 3.56 26.06 -15.04
C ALA A 187 3.40 26.17 -16.57
N ARG A 188 4.25 25.47 -17.35
CA ARG A 188 4.15 25.43 -18.83
C ARG A 188 2.86 24.77 -19.28
N LEU A 189 2.49 23.62 -18.68
CA LEU A 189 1.27 22.89 -18.99
C LEU A 189 0.02 23.74 -18.69
N ARG A 190 -0.02 24.41 -17.55
CA ARG A 190 -1.08 25.37 -17.18
C ARG A 190 -1.18 26.52 -18.16
N ALA A 191 -0.06 27.07 -18.61
CA ALA A 191 -0.04 28.15 -19.58
C ALA A 191 -0.53 27.71 -20.97
N LYS A 192 -0.22 26.46 -21.36
CA LYS A 192 -0.58 25.91 -22.69
C LYS A 192 -2.03 25.43 -22.77
N TYR A 193 -2.52 24.74 -21.75
CA TYR A 193 -3.82 24.02 -21.81
C TYR A 193 -4.91 24.61 -20.90
N GLY A 194 -4.59 25.63 -20.10
CA GLY A 194 -5.53 26.24 -19.14
C GLY A 194 -5.46 25.64 -17.74
N THR A 195 -6.32 26.13 -16.85
CA THR A 195 -6.27 25.84 -15.40
C THR A 195 -7.36 24.87 -14.93
N ASP A 196 -8.16 24.37 -15.82
CA ASP A 196 -9.32 23.53 -15.55
C ASP A 196 -9.04 22.02 -15.71
N LYS A 197 -7.79 21.66 -16.02
CA LYS A 197 -7.40 20.26 -16.18
C LYS A 197 -7.04 19.61 -14.86
N LYS A 198 -7.47 18.35 -14.69
CA LYS A 198 -7.04 17.50 -13.59
C LYS A 198 -5.52 17.32 -13.60
N VAL A 199 -4.93 17.22 -12.44
CA VAL A 199 -3.51 16.86 -12.27
C VAL A 199 -3.41 15.45 -11.68
N ILE A 200 -2.71 14.58 -12.36
CA ILE A 200 -2.43 13.21 -11.92
C ILE A 200 -0.94 13.11 -11.63
N VAL A 201 -0.59 12.80 -10.40
CA VAL A 201 0.78 12.51 -9.99
C VAL A 201 0.90 11.02 -9.72
N THR A 202 1.84 10.35 -10.38
CA THR A 202 1.96 8.89 -10.27
C THR A 202 3.41 8.44 -10.23
N GLY A 203 3.63 7.25 -9.67
CA GLY A 203 4.92 6.61 -9.64
C GLY A 203 4.84 5.18 -9.13
N HIS A 204 5.81 4.37 -9.56
CA HIS A 204 5.97 3.01 -9.12
C HIS A 204 7.17 2.89 -8.17
N SER A 205 7.05 2.10 -7.11
CA SER A 205 8.16 1.85 -6.17
C SER A 205 8.64 3.15 -5.49
N LEU A 206 9.94 3.42 -5.45
CA LEU A 206 10.53 4.72 -5.03
C LEU A 206 9.83 5.91 -5.73
N GLY A 207 9.45 5.76 -7.00
CA GLY A 207 8.73 6.80 -7.73
C GLY A 207 7.40 7.18 -7.09
N GLY A 208 6.72 6.23 -6.43
CA GLY A 208 5.50 6.50 -5.65
C GLY A 208 5.75 7.39 -4.43
N ALA A 209 6.89 7.20 -3.75
CA ALA A 209 7.31 8.08 -2.66
C ALA A 209 7.63 9.51 -3.16
N LEU A 210 8.31 9.64 -4.30
CA LEU A 210 8.59 10.95 -4.90
C LEU A 210 7.30 11.64 -5.38
N ALA A 211 6.39 10.89 -5.98
CA ALA A 211 5.07 11.36 -6.40
C ALA A 211 4.25 11.92 -5.22
N THR A 212 4.37 11.30 -4.04
CA THR A 212 3.69 11.78 -2.82
C THR A 212 4.13 13.19 -2.43
N PHE A 213 5.42 13.48 -2.49
CA PHE A 213 5.93 14.84 -2.20
C PHE A 213 5.60 15.84 -3.30
N CYS A 214 5.64 15.41 -4.58
CA CYS A 214 5.20 16.25 -5.69
C CYS A 214 3.74 16.68 -5.56
N ALA A 215 2.86 15.75 -5.20
CA ALA A 215 1.45 16.04 -4.98
C ALA A 215 1.25 17.05 -3.84
N LEU A 216 1.99 16.91 -2.74
CA LEU A 216 1.95 17.89 -1.65
C LEU A 216 2.43 19.28 -2.08
N ASP A 217 3.50 19.39 -2.86
CA ASP A 217 4.00 20.66 -3.36
C ASP A 217 2.97 21.35 -4.25
N LEU A 218 2.42 20.62 -5.22
CA LEU A 218 1.39 21.18 -6.12
C LEU A 218 0.16 21.65 -5.34
N LYS A 219 -0.24 20.90 -4.32
CA LYS A 219 -1.37 21.28 -3.47
C LYS A 219 -1.08 22.49 -2.60
N LEU A 220 0.04 22.48 -1.86
CA LEU A 220 0.33 23.44 -0.81
C LEU A 220 0.93 24.75 -1.33
N GLN A 221 1.75 24.67 -2.39
CA GLN A 221 2.45 25.85 -2.90
C GLN A 221 1.80 26.46 -4.13
N HIS A 222 1.07 25.65 -4.92
CA HIS A 222 0.44 26.09 -6.15
C HIS A 222 -1.09 26.04 -6.10
N ASN A 223 -1.67 25.67 -4.95
CA ASN A 223 -3.11 25.60 -4.69
C ASN A 223 -3.87 24.75 -5.74
N GLU A 224 -3.23 23.64 -6.17
CA GLU A 224 -3.86 22.72 -7.10
C GLU A 224 -5.08 22.06 -6.44
N THR A 225 -6.27 22.23 -7.03
CA THR A 225 -7.52 21.80 -6.41
C THR A 225 -8.04 20.47 -6.96
N ASP A 226 -7.85 20.20 -8.24
CA ASP A 226 -8.22 18.94 -8.88
C ASP A 226 -6.96 18.08 -9.09
N LEU A 227 -6.50 17.47 -7.99
CA LEU A 227 -5.27 16.70 -7.94
C LEU A 227 -5.53 15.30 -7.41
N GLN A 228 -5.03 14.32 -8.14
CA GLN A 228 -5.02 12.92 -7.73
C GLN A 228 -3.58 12.41 -7.58
N LEU A 229 -3.30 11.73 -6.47
CA LEU A 229 -2.13 10.88 -6.33
C LEU A 229 -2.51 9.43 -6.62
N TYR A 230 -1.81 8.79 -7.56
CA TYR A 230 -2.03 7.38 -7.90
C TYR A 230 -0.72 6.63 -7.91
N THR A 231 -0.45 5.77 -6.94
CA THR A 231 0.83 5.07 -6.81
C THR A 231 0.70 3.56 -6.98
N LEU A 232 1.78 2.95 -7.43
CA LEU A 232 1.91 1.51 -7.66
C LEU A 232 3.07 0.98 -6.81
N GLY A 233 2.80 0.11 -5.84
CA GLY A 233 3.84 -0.46 -4.99
C GLY A 233 4.70 0.56 -4.24
N SER A 234 4.10 1.67 -3.83
CA SER A 234 4.81 2.70 -3.07
C SER A 234 5.16 2.20 -1.67
N PRO A 235 6.38 2.48 -1.17
CA PRO A 235 6.71 2.23 0.23
C PRO A 235 5.97 3.19 1.16
N ARG A 236 6.02 2.92 2.47
CA ARG A 236 5.60 3.90 3.49
C ARG A 236 6.53 5.11 3.46
N VAL A 237 5.96 6.30 3.46
CA VAL A 237 6.70 7.56 3.27
C VAL A 237 6.96 8.29 4.58
N GLY A 238 6.05 8.17 5.55
CA GLY A 238 6.12 8.89 6.82
C GLY A 238 5.38 8.20 7.95
N ASN A 239 5.23 8.91 9.06
CA ASN A 239 4.55 8.42 10.26
C ASN A 239 3.03 8.73 10.24
N ASP A 240 2.32 8.36 11.30
CA ASP A 240 0.89 8.62 11.49
C ASP A 240 0.52 10.12 11.43
N ASN A 241 1.37 11.00 11.96
CA ASN A 241 1.16 12.44 11.82
C ASN A 241 1.32 12.91 10.36
N PHE A 242 2.21 12.29 9.59
CA PHE A 242 2.32 12.53 8.14
C PHE A 242 1.06 12.05 7.41
N PHE A 243 0.55 10.87 7.73
CA PHE A 243 -0.72 10.37 7.20
C PHE A 243 -1.85 11.38 7.44
N THR A 244 -2.03 11.82 8.69
CA THR A 244 -3.05 12.81 9.06
C THR A 244 -2.87 14.13 8.31
N PHE A 245 -1.63 14.64 8.25
CA PHE A 245 -1.31 15.86 7.51
C PHE A 245 -1.63 15.70 6.02
N PHE A 246 -1.19 14.61 5.40
CA PHE A 246 -1.40 14.34 3.98
C PHE A 246 -2.90 14.33 3.63
N HIS A 247 -3.71 13.61 4.41
CA HIS A 247 -5.16 13.49 4.16
C HIS A 247 -5.95 14.78 4.35
N ASN A 248 -5.46 15.69 5.19
CA ASN A 248 -6.07 17.02 5.32
C ASN A 248 -5.95 17.85 4.03
N TRP A 249 -4.99 17.54 3.16
CA TRP A 249 -4.74 18.27 1.94
C TRP A 249 -5.09 17.52 0.67
N ILE A 250 -4.88 16.21 0.62
CA ILE A 250 -5.07 15.37 -0.57
C ILE A 250 -6.07 14.26 -0.25
N GLY A 251 -7.33 14.47 -0.65
CA GLY A 251 -8.41 13.51 -0.45
C GLY A 251 -8.50 12.46 -1.57
N ASP A 252 -8.03 12.78 -2.80
CA ASP A 252 -8.03 11.85 -3.93
C ASP A 252 -6.65 11.18 -4.05
N SER A 253 -6.44 10.11 -3.30
CA SER A 253 -5.24 9.28 -3.37
C SER A 253 -5.58 7.80 -3.46
N ILE A 254 -4.91 7.11 -4.39
CA ILE A 254 -5.04 5.67 -4.59
C ILE A 254 -3.63 5.05 -4.56
N ARG A 255 -3.50 4.00 -3.80
CA ARG A 255 -2.28 3.22 -3.63
C ARG A 255 -2.55 1.77 -4.02
N VAL A 256 -2.16 1.36 -5.23
CA VAL A 256 -2.35 -0.02 -5.69
C VAL A 256 -1.23 -0.89 -5.16
N VAL A 257 -1.60 -2.00 -4.52
CA VAL A 257 -0.71 -3.07 -4.06
C VAL A 257 -1.04 -4.36 -4.82
N ASN A 258 -0.04 -5.04 -5.34
CA ASN A 258 -0.22 -6.29 -6.08
C ASN A 258 0.15 -7.50 -5.24
N ASN A 259 -0.78 -8.44 -5.07
CA ASN A 259 -0.59 -9.69 -4.33
C ASN A 259 0.21 -9.51 -3.02
N TYR A 260 1.40 -10.10 -2.96
CA TYR A 260 2.31 -10.10 -1.80
C TYR A 260 3.56 -9.26 -2.06
N ASP A 261 3.43 -8.14 -2.79
CA ASP A 261 4.51 -7.20 -3.04
C ASP A 261 5.19 -6.77 -1.73
N ILE A 262 6.52 -6.94 -1.66
CA ILE A 262 7.30 -6.61 -0.47
C ILE A 262 7.38 -5.11 -0.20
N VAL A 263 7.43 -4.27 -1.24
CA VAL A 263 7.77 -2.84 -1.09
C VAL A 263 6.74 -2.05 -0.31
N PRO A 264 5.41 -2.21 -0.49
CA PRO A 264 4.42 -1.53 0.35
C PRO A 264 4.52 -1.90 1.84
N SER A 265 5.05 -3.07 2.18
CA SER A 265 5.25 -3.44 3.59
C SER A 265 6.46 -2.76 4.25
N LEU A 266 7.24 -1.98 3.47
CA LEU A 266 8.47 -1.32 3.91
C LEU A 266 8.37 0.22 3.86
N PRO A 267 9.10 0.93 4.73
CA PRO A 267 9.65 0.46 5.99
C PRO A 267 8.55 -0.08 6.92
N PRO A 268 8.86 -1.02 7.83
CA PRO A 268 7.83 -1.64 8.64
C PRO A 268 7.23 -0.70 9.69
N THR A 269 5.98 -0.95 10.08
CA THR A 269 5.20 -0.12 11.02
C THR A 269 5.85 -0.02 12.41
N PHE A 270 6.59 -1.06 12.85
CA PHE A 270 7.30 -1.03 14.15
C PHE A 270 8.44 0.00 14.21
N LEU A 271 8.89 0.54 13.06
CA LEU A 271 9.78 1.70 12.99
C LEU A 271 9.04 3.05 13.03
N GLY A 272 7.73 3.04 13.28
CA GLY A 272 6.88 4.21 13.37
C GLY A 272 6.34 4.73 12.04
N TYR A 273 6.50 3.97 10.95
CA TYR A 273 5.93 4.31 9.65
C TYR A 273 4.44 3.99 9.57
N HIS A 274 3.73 4.75 8.76
CA HIS A 274 2.32 4.60 8.46
C HIS A 274 2.04 4.97 7.01
N HIS A 275 1.21 4.18 6.32
CA HIS A 275 0.81 4.47 4.94
C HIS A 275 -0.23 5.58 4.84
N ILE A 276 -0.19 6.30 3.70
CA ILE A 276 -1.33 7.11 3.27
C ILE A 276 -2.45 6.19 2.74
N ALA A 277 -3.73 6.62 2.87
CA ALA A 277 -4.85 5.94 2.24
C ALA A 277 -4.96 6.39 0.77
N ARG A 278 -5.73 5.78 -0.08
CA ARG A 278 -6.54 4.55 0.08
C ARG A 278 -5.83 3.43 -0.64
N GLU A 279 -5.75 2.27 -0.02
CA GLU A 279 -5.22 1.09 -0.69
C GLU A 279 -6.26 0.43 -1.60
N VAL A 280 -5.80 -0.04 -2.76
CA VAL A 280 -6.49 -1.03 -3.60
C VAL A 280 -5.59 -2.25 -3.69
N TRP A 281 -5.97 -3.33 -3.00
CA TRP A 281 -5.23 -4.58 -3.03
C TRP A 281 -5.70 -5.46 -4.19
N SER A 282 -4.85 -5.63 -5.20
CA SER A 282 -5.12 -6.42 -6.40
C SER A 282 -4.57 -7.82 -6.23
N VAL A 283 -5.44 -8.81 -6.07
CA VAL A 283 -5.08 -10.20 -5.78
C VAL A 283 -5.41 -11.10 -6.96
N ASN A 284 -4.46 -11.96 -7.33
CA ASN A 284 -4.69 -13.00 -8.33
C ASN A 284 -5.68 -14.04 -7.80
N THR A 285 -6.74 -14.30 -8.55
CA THR A 285 -7.65 -15.39 -8.24
C THR A 285 -7.16 -16.70 -8.86
N ASN A 286 -7.75 -17.83 -8.44
CA ASN A 286 -7.50 -19.14 -9.06
C ASN A 286 -8.16 -19.30 -10.46
N LYS A 287 -8.79 -18.24 -10.98
CA LYS A 287 -9.42 -18.22 -12.30
C LYS A 287 -8.47 -17.58 -13.30
N THR A 288 -8.51 -18.09 -14.54
CA THR A 288 -7.69 -17.59 -15.64
C THR A 288 -8.57 -16.99 -16.73
N GLN A 289 -8.14 -15.87 -17.30
CA GLN A 289 -8.74 -15.23 -18.45
C GLN A 289 -8.43 -16.01 -19.74
N PRO A 290 -9.16 -15.78 -20.85
CA PRO A 290 -8.89 -16.43 -22.14
C PRO A 290 -7.47 -16.20 -22.69
N ASP A 291 -6.82 -15.11 -22.34
CA ASP A 291 -5.44 -14.76 -22.69
C ASP A 291 -4.38 -15.43 -21.80
N GLY A 292 -4.79 -16.25 -20.82
CA GLY A 292 -3.92 -16.95 -19.89
C GLY A 292 -3.51 -16.15 -18.65
N LEU A 293 -3.93 -14.89 -18.52
CA LEU A 293 -3.66 -14.08 -17.36
C LEU A 293 -4.62 -14.40 -16.19
N PRO A 294 -4.24 -14.21 -14.94
CA PRO A 294 -5.14 -14.41 -13.80
C PRO A 294 -6.29 -13.40 -13.85
N VAL A 295 -7.46 -13.82 -13.38
CA VAL A 295 -8.54 -12.90 -13.05
C VAL A 295 -8.18 -12.19 -11.74
N LEU A 296 -8.19 -10.86 -11.76
CA LEU A 296 -7.88 -10.05 -10.59
C LEU A 296 -9.13 -9.85 -9.71
N ASN A 297 -8.93 -9.90 -8.40
CA ASN A 297 -9.85 -9.38 -7.41
C ASN A 297 -9.26 -8.09 -6.82
N ASN A 298 -9.87 -6.96 -7.12
CA ASN A 298 -9.41 -5.65 -6.66
C ASN A 298 -10.23 -5.26 -5.43
N ILE A 299 -9.62 -5.32 -4.26
CA ILE A 299 -10.23 -5.03 -2.97
C ILE A 299 -9.91 -3.59 -2.61
N VAL A 300 -10.94 -2.75 -2.48
CA VAL A 300 -10.79 -1.39 -1.97
C VAL A 300 -10.78 -1.46 -0.45
N CYS A 301 -9.67 -1.05 0.13
CA CYS A 301 -9.43 -1.09 1.57
C CYS A 301 -10.08 0.12 2.27
N ASP A 302 -10.06 0.13 3.59
CA ASP A 302 -10.53 1.29 4.36
C ASP A 302 -9.56 2.49 4.26
N ASP A 303 -9.95 3.61 4.85
CA ASP A 303 -9.14 4.83 4.80
C ASP A 303 -8.12 4.93 5.95
N SER A 304 -7.82 3.83 6.65
CA SER A 304 -6.82 3.81 7.72
C SER A 304 -5.38 3.88 7.21
N GLY A 305 -5.14 3.43 5.98
CA GLY A 305 -3.80 3.25 5.42
C GLY A 305 -3.16 1.90 5.77
N GLU A 306 -3.61 1.24 6.86
CA GLU A 306 -3.09 -0.04 7.37
C GLU A 306 -4.25 -1.02 7.65
N ASP A 307 -5.10 -1.28 6.66
CA ASP A 307 -6.26 -2.17 6.77
C ASP A 307 -5.82 -3.63 6.92
N GLU A 308 -6.13 -4.24 8.08
CA GLU A 308 -5.82 -5.65 8.37
C GLU A 308 -6.53 -6.65 7.44
N HIS A 309 -7.57 -6.23 6.70
CA HIS A 309 -8.28 -7.05 5.72
C HIS A 309 -7.69 -6.95 4.31
N CYS A 310 -6.64 -6.17 4.13
CA CYS A 310 -5.93 -5.93 2.89
C CYS A 310 -4.50 -6.49 2.91
N SER A 311 -3.56 -5.87 2.17
CA SER A 311 -2.20 -6.41 2.00
C SER A 311 -1.44 -6.55 3.31
N ASP A 312 -1.67 -5.68 4.28
CA ASP A 312 -1.01 -5.69 5.59
C ASP A 312 -1.35 -6.95 6.41
N GLY A 313 -2.62 -7.34 6.44
CA GLY A 313 -3.06 -8.57 7.13
C GLY A 313 -2.78 -9.86 6.38
N ALA A 314 -2.42 -9.78 5.10
CA ALA A 314 -2.16 -10.96 4.26
C ALA A 314 -0.76 -11.56 4.46
N CYS A 315 0.15 -10.82 5.08
CA CYS A 315 1.56 -11.17 5.19
C CYS A 315 1.99 -11.41 6.63
N LEU A 316 3.02 -12.26 6.82
CA LEU A 316 3.51 -12.61 8.15
C LEU A 316 4.08 -11.36 8.85
N PHE A 317 3.52 -10.99 10.01
CA PHE A 317 3.87 -9.76 10.75
C PHE A 317 3.76 -8.47 9.91
N GLY A 318 2.84 -8.43 8.94
CA GLY A 318 2.67 -7.27 8.05
C GLY A 318 3.81 -7.09 7.04
N ILE A 319 4.69 -8.08 6.85
CA ILE A 319 5.81 -8.02 5.90
C ILE A 319 5.60 -9.05 4.80
N CYS A 320 5.30 -8.58 3.61
CA CYS A 320 5.25 -9.39 2.40
C CYS A 320 6.67 -9.72 1.89
N SER A 321 6.79 -10.63 0.95
CA SER A 321 8.11 -11.14 0.54
C SER A 321 8.32 -11.28 -0.96
N SER A 322 7.35 -10.88 -1.79
CA SER A 322 7.39 -11.12 -3.23
C SER A 322 7.97 -9.92 -3.99
N ILE A 323 9.20 -10.07 -4.51
CA ILE A 323 9.78 -9.13 -5.48
C ILE A 323 9.14 -9.27 -6.87
N PRO A 324 8.80 -10.49 -7.36
CA PRO A 324 8.10 -10.62 -8.64
C PRO A 324 6.76 -9.90 -8.69
N ASP A 325 6.00 -9.89 -7.57
CA ASP A 325 4.73 -9.17 -7.50
C ASP A 325 4.93 -7.66 -7.59
N HIS A 326 6.08 -7.14 -7.13
CA HIS A 326 6.44 -5.73 -7.27
C HIS A 326 6.62 -5.28 -8.72
N MET A 327 6.95 -6.20 -9.61
CA MET A 327 7.18 -5.87 -11.02
C MET A 327 5.93 -6.00 -11.90
N THR A 328 4.78 -6.37 -11.33
CA THR A 328 3.54 -6.56 -12.09
C THR A 328 2.38 -5.86 -11.41
N TYR A 329 1.64 -5.04 -12.14
CA TYR A 329 0.47 -4.35 -11.63
C TYR A 329 -0.68 -4.48 -12.63
N LEU A 330 -1.85 -4.88 -12.16
CA LEU A 330 -3.07 -5.05 -12.95
C LEU A 330 -2.85 -5.88 -14.22
N ASN A 331 -2.06 -6.98 -14.09
CA ASN A 331 -1.62 -7.86 -15.18
C ASN A 331 -0.68 -7.20 -16.22
N ILE A 332 -0.09 -6.06 -15.92
CA ILE A 332 0.88 -5.38 -16.78
C ILE A 332 2.25 -5.41 -16.09
N TYR A 333 3.27 -5.92 -16.78
CA TYR A 333 4.65 -5.92 -16.28
C TYR A 333 5.26 -4.53 -16.43
N ILE A 334 5.83 -4.00 -15.34
CA ILE A 334 6.41 -2.65 -15.30
C ILE A 334 7.83 -2.69 -15.87
N THR A 335 7.93 -2.55 -17.18
CA THR A 335 9.19 -2.48 -17.94
C THR A 335 8.97 -1.80 -19.27
N CYS A 336 10.05 -1.27 -19.85
CA CYS A 336 10.06 -0.76 -21.21
C CYS A 336 10.53 -1.85 -22.18
N GLY A 337 9.62 -2.63 -22.72
CA GLY A 337 9.90 -3.70 -23.67
C GLY A 337 9.08 -4.95 -23.42
N GLN A 338 9.28 -5.98 -24.26
CA GLN A 338 8.57 -7.23 -24.13
C GLN A 338 9.12 -8.07 -22.95
N PRO A 339 8.28 -8.74 -22.18
CA PRO A 339 8.72 -9.61 -21.06
C PRO A 339 9.66 -10.75 -21.46
N GLN A 340 9.79 -11.03 -22.76
CA GLN A 340 10.57 -12.17 -23.27
C GLN A 340 12.08 -12.00 -23.09
N ASP A 341 12.58 -10.78 -23.02
CA ASP A 341 14.03 -10.56 -22.85
C ASP A 341 14.52 -10.82 -21.42
N ASN A 342 13.63 -10.78 -20.43
CA ASN A 342 13.97 -10.97 -19.02
C ASN A 342 13.68 -12.37 -18.47
N LYS A 343 12.93 -13.24 -19.19
CA LYS A 343 12.63 -14.60 -18.71
C LYS A 343 13.85 -15.50 -18.58
N LYS A 344 14.94 -15.25 -19.29
CA LYS A 344 16.16 -16.06 -19.20
C LYS A 344 17.06 -15.72 -18.00
N HIS A 345 16.95 -14.52 -17.42
CA HIS A 345 17.85 -14.12 -16.31
C HIS A 345 17.25 -14.24 -14.92
N ASN A 346 15.90 -14.23 -14.76
CA ASN A 346 15.26 -14.16 -13.45
C ASN A 346 14.69 -15.49 -12.92
N PHE A 347 14.45 -16.49 -13.76
CA PHE A 347 13.90 -17.77 -13.27
C PHE A 347 14.95 -18.72 -12.69
N GLU A 348 16.18 -18.72 -13.22
CA GLU A 348 17.24 -19.62 -12.70
C GLU A 348 17.79 -19.21 -11.33
N SER A 349 17.67 -17.93 -10.93
CA SER A 349 18.14 -17.45 -9.61
C SER A 349 17.16 -17.71 -8.47
N LEU A 350 15.87 -17.88 -8.74
CA LEU A 350 14.82 -18.04 -7.70
C LEU A 350 14.64 -19.49 -7.27
N GLU A 351 14.83 -20.48 -8.16
CA GLU A 351 14.76 -21.91 -7.78
C GLU A 351 15.91 -22.36 -6.85
N SER A 352 17.03 -21.63 -6.85
CA SER A 352 18.18 -21.95 -5.99
C SER A 352 17.96 -21.56 -4.52
N PHE A 353 17.01 -20.70 -4.20
CA PHE A 353 16.75 -20.22 -2.83
C PHE A 353 15.65 -21.01 -2.09
N GLN A 354 14.79 -21.75 -2.80
CA GLN A 354 13.79 -22.61 -2.15
C GLN A 354 14.35 -23.97 -1.73
N LYS A 355 15.61 -24.27 -2.03
CA LYS A 355 16.29 -25.55 -1.71
C LYS A 355 17.41 -25.44 -0.68
N LYS A 356 17.51 -24.35 0.01
CA LYS A 356 18.36 -24.21 1.20
C LYS A 356 17.52 -23.74 2.37
#